data_6518b93f633c2da9461e8cba270085d0
#
_entry.id   6518b93f633c2da9461e8cba270085d0
#
_cell.length_a   1.000
_cell.length_b   1.000
_cell.length_c   1.000
_cell.angle_alpha   90.00
_cell.angle_beta   90.00
_cell.angle_gamma   90.00
#
_symmetry.space_group_name_H-M   'P 1'
#
loop_
_entity.id
_entity.type
_entity.pdbx_description
1 polymer ?
#
loop_
_entity_poly.entity_id
_entity_poly.type
_entity_poly.pdbx_seq_one_letter_code
_entity_poly.pdbx_strand_id
1 'polypeptide(L)'
;MKYVVLIGDGMADEPLEELGGMTVLQKANTPNMDYITANGRAGLARTVPEGLPPGSDVANMSIIGYDPEKYYSGRAPLEAASMGVELEKDDVAFRCNLITIKD
;
A
#
# COMPACT_ATOMS: atom_id res chain seq x y z
N MET A 1 1.02 -22.59 -13.09
CA MET A 1 1.45 -21.20 -13.33
C MET A 1 1.66 -20.56 -11.97
N LYS A 2 2.69 -19.74 -11.80
CA LYS A 2 2.95 -19.01 -10.54
C LYS A 2 2.79 -17.51 -10.81
N TYR A 3 2.14 -16.82 -9.91
CA TYR A 3 1.99 -15.36 -9.94
C TYR A 3 2.78 -14.77 -8.78
N VAL A 4 3.49 -13.67 -9.05
CA VAL A 4 4.23 -12.91 -8.02
C VAL A 4 3.76 -11.48 -8.11
N VAL A 5 3.28 -10.94 -7.01
CA VAL A 5 2.94 -9.52 -6.86
C VAL A 5 4.01 -8.88 -5.98
N LEU A 6 4.80 -7.98 -6.57
CA LEU A 6 5.82 -7.22 -5.87
C LEU A 6 5.33 -5.79 -5.70
N ILE A 7 5.13 -5.37 -4.46
CA ILE A 7 4.62 -4.05 -4.13
C ILE A 7 5.75 -3.17 -3.61
N GLY A 8 6.08 -2.11 -4.37
CA GLY A 8 6.95 -1.04 -3.90
C GLY A 8 6.10 0.02 -3.20
N ASP A 9 5.81 -0.20 -1.91
CA ASP A 9 5.01 0.74 -1.11
C ASP A 9 5.82 2.01 -0.78
N GLY A 10 5.16 3.18 -0.89
CA GLY A 10 5.77 4.46 -0.59
C GLY A 10 6.85 4.94 -1.58
N MET A 11 6.89 4.41 -2.79
CA MET A 11 7.91 4.78 -3.80
C MET A 11 7.57 6.04 -4.60
N ALA A 12 6.30 6.42 -4.68
CA ALA A 12 5.87 7.64 -5.37
C ALA A 12 6.20 8.88 -4.53
N ASP A 13 6.72 9.92 -5.19
CA ASP A 13 7.07 11.19 -4.55
C ASP A 13 7.00 12.32 -5.57
N GLU A 14 7.00 13.55 -5.07
CA GLU A 14 7.11 14.75 -5.88
C GLU A 14 8.57 15.01 -6.31
N PRO A 15 8.78 15.71 -7.43
CA PRO A 15 10.12 16.12 -7.85
C PRO A 15 10.77 17.07 -6.83
N LEU A 16 12.05 16.83 -6.52
CA LEU A 16 12.84 17.61 -5.58
C LEU A 16 13.85 18.49 -6.29
N GLU A 17 13.97 19.75 -5.90
CA GLU A 17 14.94 20.69 -6.48
C GLU A 17 16.39 20.21 -6.26
N GLU A 18 16.68 19.64 -5.09
CA GLU A 18 18.00 19.08 -4.74
C GLU A 18 18.41 17.90 -5.64
N LEU A 19 17.46 17.25 -6.27
CA LEU A 19 17.68 16.17 -7.24
C LEU A 19 17.61 16.66 -8.70
N GLY A 20 17.61 17.97 -8.91
CA GLY A 20 17.52 18.56 -10.24
C GLY A 20 16.14 18.42 -10.88
N GLY A 21 15.08 18.46 -10.09
CA GLY A 21 13.71 18.32 -10.54
C GLY A 21 13.28 16.89 -10.82
N MET A 22 14.00 15.91 -10.31
CA MET A 22 13.66 14.50 -10.40
C MET A 22 13.02 14.00 -9.11
N THR A 23 12.18 12.97 -9.22
CA THR A 23 11.71 12.23 -8.04
C THR A 23 12.83 11.35 -7.47
N VAL A 24 12.70 10.93 -6.22
CA VAL A 24 13.62 9.98 -5.59
C VAL A 24 13.73 8.68 -6.40
N LEU A 25 12.61 8.17 -6.90
CA LEU A 25 12.58 6.96 -7.73
C LEU A 25 13.33 7.15 -9.06
N GLN A 26 13.17 8.31 -9.72
CA GLN A 26 13.92 8.63 -10.96
C GLN A 26 15.43 8.72 -10.73
N LYS A 27 15.85 9.12 -9.53
CA LYS A 27 17.27 9.23 -9.17
C LYS A 27 17.86 7.91 -8.69
N ALA A 28 17.04 7.00 -8.20
CA ALA A 28 17.47 5.71 -7.68
C ALA A 28 18.08 4.83 -8.80
N ASN A 29 19.02 3.99 -8.43
CA ASN A 29 19.57 2.99 -9.35
C ASN A 29 18.74 1.70 -9.25
N THR A 30 17.83 1.51 -10.21
CA THR A 30 16.81 0.43 -10.19
C THR A 30 16.88 -0.47 -11.45
N PRO A 31 18.03 -1.04 -11.81
CA PRO A 31 18.21 -1.70 -13.11
C PRO A 31 17.27 -2.89 -13.33
N ASN A 32 16.91 -3.62 -12.29
CA ASN A 32 15.98 -4.75 -12.40
C ASN A 32 14.52 -4.29 -12.58
N MET A 33 14.11 -3.23 -11.91
CA MET A 33 12.77 -2.64 -12.09
C MET A 33 12.66 -2.02 -13.48
N ASP A 34 13.71 -1.32 -13.93
CA ASP A 34 13.80 -0.73 -15.26
C ASP A 34 13.69 -1.81 -16.35
N TYR A 35 14.39 -2.93 -16.17
CA TYR A 35 14.30 -4.07 -17.06
C TYR A 35 12.89 -4.64 -17.15
N ILE A 36 12.22 -4.86 -16.02
CA ILE A 36 10.85 -5.38 -15.97
C ILE A 36 9.89 -4.41 -16.66
N THR A 37 10.03 -3.11 -16.39
CA THR A 37 9.18 -2.07 -16.99
C THR A 37 9.39 -1.98 -18.50
N ALA A 38 10.61 -2.03 -18.97
CA ALA A 38 10.95 -1.93 -20.38
C ALA A 38 10.49 -3.15 -21.20
N ASN A 39 10.46 -4.34 -20.58
CA ASN A 39 10.11 -5.59 -21.25
C ASN A 39 8.68 -6.09 -20.93
N GLY A 40 7.98 -5.40 -20.04
CA GLY A 40 6.62 -5.71 -19.61
C GLY A 40 5.57 -4.79 -20.22
N ARG A 41 4.46 -4.69 -19.52
CA ARG A 41 3.41 -3.72 -19.79
C ARG A 41 3.26 -2.81 -18.58
N ALA A 42 3.42 -1.53 -18.79
CA ALA A 42 3.22 -0.50 -17.75
C ALA A 42 1.86 0.19 -17.93
N GLY A 43 1.30 0.66 -16.83
CA GLY A 43 0.06 1.41 -16.83
C GLY A 43 -0.20 2.03 -15.46
N LEU A 44 -1.29 2.76 -15.35
CA LEU A 44 -1.75 3.38 -14.11
C LEU A 44 -2.99 2.64 -13.62
N ALA A 45 -3.04 2.37 -12.32
CA ALA A 45 -4.19 1.79 -11.66
C ALA A 45 -4.61 2.67 -10.48
N ARG A 46 -5.92 2.90 -10.35
CA ARG A 46 -6.47 3.54 -9.17
C ARG A 46 -6.63 2.45 -8.08
N THR A 47 -5.75 2.45 -7.11
CA THR A 47 -5.76 1.46 -6.02
C THR A 47 -6.54 1.93 -4.80
N VAL A 48 -6.80 3.24 -4.68
CA VAL A 48 -7.66 3.82 -3.64
C VAL A 48 -8.88 4.44 -4.32
N PRO A 49 -10.09 3.87 -4.12
CA PRO A 49 -11.34 4.47 -4.59
C PRO A 49 -11.60 5.84 -3.98
N GLU A 50 -12.41 6.64 -4.66
CA GLU A 50 -12.83 7.95 -4.15
C GLU A 50 -13.67 7.78 -2.88
N GLY A 51 -13.39 8.62 -1.88
CA GLY A 51 -14.10 8.56 -0.59
C GLY A 51 -13.50 7.62 0.46
N LEU A 52 -12.55 6.75 0.08
CA LEU A 52 -11.81 5.94 1.04
C LEU A 52 -10.48 6.63 1.45
N PRO A 53 -10.02 6.38 2.69
CA PRO A 53 -8.76 6.96 3.15
C PRO A 53 -7.58 6.41 2.35
N PRO A 54 -6.57 7.26 2.02
CA PRO A 54 -5.38 6.82 1.30
C PRO A 54 -4.47 6.02 2.25
N GLY A 55 -4.72 4.72 2.33
CA GLY A 55 -3.96 3.79 3.16
C GLY A 55 -3.50 2.56 2.39
N SER A 56 -2.36 1.99 2.81
CA SER A 56 -1.82 0.77 2.21
C SER A 56 -2.77 -0.42 2.33
N ASP A 57 -3.58 -0.47 3.37
CA ASP A 57 -4.62 -1.46 3.58
C ASP A 57 -5.69 -1.44 2.47
N VAL A 58 -6.21 -0.24 2.16
CA VAL A 58 -7.17 -0.05 1.05
C VAL A 58 -6.51 -0.38 -0.29
N ALA A 59 -5.31 0.17 -0.54
CA ALA A 59 -4.61 -0.05 -1.79
C ALA A 59 -4.25 -1.52 -2.02
N ASN A 60 -3.75 -2.21 -1.00
CA ASN A 60 -3.42 -3.63 -1.09
C ASN A 60 -4.66 -4.50 -1.34
N MET A 61 -5.80 -4.17 -0.72
CA MET A 61 -7.06 -4.85 -0.98
C MET A 61 -7.43 -4.77 -2.47
N SER A 62 -7.34 -3.58 -3.07
CA SER A 62 -7.57 -3.39 -4.50
C SER A 62 -6.57 -4.19 -5.37
N ILE A 63 -5.28 -4.17 -5.04
CA ILE A 63 -4.21 -4.84 -5.78
C ILE A 63 -4.44 -6.36 -5.84
N ILE A 64 -4.89 -6.96 -4.74
CA ILE A 64 -5.18 -8.41 -4.69
C ILE A 64 -6.57 -8.77 -5.22
N GLY A 65 -7.34 -7.78 -5.73
CA GLY A 65 -8.59 -8.01 -6.45
C GLY A 65 -9.86 -7.96 -5.61
N TYR A 66 -9.79 -7.49 -4.37
CA TYR A 66 -10.97 -7.20 -3.56
C TYR A 66 -11.43 -5.76 -3.76
N ASP A 67 -12.73 -5.56 -3.77
CA ASP A 67 -13.35 -4.24 -3.83
C ASP A 67 -13.36 -3.57 -2.45
N PRO A 68 -12.53 -2.53 -2.22
CA PRO A 68 -12.50 -1.89 -0.90
C PRO A 68 -13.80 -1.18 -0.52
N GLU A 69 -14.57 -0.67 -1.48
CA GLU A 69 -15.85 -0.03 -1.19
C GLU A 69 -16.85 -1.01 -0.57
N LYS A 70 -16.69 -2.29 -0.89
CA LYS A 70 -17.57 -3.35 -0.40
C LYS A 70 -17.04 -4.06 0.84
N TYR A 71 -15.74 -4.25 0.93
CA TYR A 71 -15.14 -5.15 1.91
C TYR A 71 -14.28 -4.46 2.97
N TYR A 72 -13.94 -3.19 2.78
CA TYR A 72 -13.11 -2.50 3.75
C TYR A 72 -13.92 -2.08 4.98
N SER A 73 -13.63 -2.70 6.11
CA SER A 73 -14.26 -2.42 7.41
C SER A 73 -13.35 -1.65 8.37
N GLY A 74 -12.18 -1.24 7.90
CA GLY A 74 -11.17 -0.56 8.70
C GLY A 74 -9.88 -1.36 8.82
N ARG A 75 -8.81 -0.70 9.24
CA ARG A 75 -7.49 -1.31 9.37
C ARG A 75 -7.39 -2.28 10.56
N ALA A 76 -8.03 -1.95 11.68
CA ALA A 76 -7.92 -2.74 12.90
C ALA A 76 -8.44 -4.18 12.73
N PRO A 77 -9.58 -4.47 12.07
CA PRO A 77 -10.01 -5.83 11.79
C PRO A 77 -9.03 -6.62 10.91
N LEU A 78 -8.41 -5.97 9.93
CA LEU A 78 -7.42 -6.62 9.05
C LEU A 78 -6.14 -6.99 9.82
N GLU A 79 -5.67 -6.10 10.70
CA GLU A 79 -4.53 -6.38 11.56
C GLU A 79 -4.85 -7.48 12.58
N ALA A 80 -6.06 -7.48 13.16
CA ALA A 80 -6.51 -8.55 14.05
C ALA A 80 -6.49 -9.92 13.35
N ALA A 81 -7.06 -9.99 12.15
CA ALA A 81 -7.04 -11.21 11.34
C ALA A 81 -5.61 -11.67 11.02
N SER A 82 -4.70 -10.73 10.70
CA SER A 82 -3.28 -11.04 10.43
C SER A 82 -2.55 -11.60 11.65
N MET A 83 -2.96 -11.19 12.85
CA MET A 83 -2.40 -11.68 14.12
C MET A 83 -3.09 -12.97 14.62
N GLY A 84 -4.06 -13.50 13.89
CA GLY A 84 -4.83 -14.67 14.29
C GLY A 84 -5.84 -14.39 15.41
N VAL A 85 -6.22 -13.13 15.61
CA VAL A 85 -7.30 -12.75 16.54
C VAL A 85 -8.63 -12.93 15.84
N GLU A 86 -9.44 -13.84 16.35
CA GLU A 86 -10.80 -14.07 15.85
C GLU A 86 -11.72 -12.95 16.36
N LEU A 87 -12.52 -12.40 15.47
CA LEU A 87 -13.52 -11.38 15.78
C LEU A 87 -14.92 -11.94 15.50
N GLU A 88 -15.79 -11.83 16.47
CA GLU A 88 -17.21 -12.12 16.32
C GLU A 88 -17.91 -10.99 15.57
N LYS A 89 -19.16 -11.25 15.14
CA LYS A 89 -19.93 -10.31 14.31
C LYS A 89 -20.11 -8.92 14.93
N ASP A 90 -20.24 -8.87 16.24
CA ASP A 90 -20.53 -7.64 16.98
C ASP A 90 -19.31 -7.05 17.69
N ASP A 91 -18.12 -7.63 17.45
CA ASP A 91 -16.86 -7.14 18.02
C ASP A 91 -16.39 -5.86 17.32
N VAL A 92 -15.80 -4.98 18.11
CA VAL A 92 -15.16 -3.75 17.62
C VAL A 92 -13.67 -3.83 17.86
N ALA A 93 -12.90 -3.83 16.79
CA ALA A 93 -11.44 -3.83 16.85
C ALA A 93 -10.87 -2.42 16.88
N PHE A 94 -9.96 -2.14 17.80
CA PHE A 94 -9.21 -0.89 17.89
C PHE A 94 -7.72 -1.14 17.65
N ARG A 95 -7.10 -0.28 16.86
CA ARG A 95 -5.65 -0.26 16.69
C ARG A 95 -5.03 0.63 17.77
N CYS A 96 -4.04 0.10 18.46
CA CYS A 96 -3.27 0.83 19.46
C CYS A 96 -1.78 0.77 19.13
N ASN A 97 -1.12 1.91 19.04
CA ASN A 97 0.32 2.01 18.91
C ASN A 97 0.92 2.44 20.25
N LEU A 98 1.88 1.66 20.73
CA LEU A 98 2.69 2.06 21.88
C LEU A 98 3.78 3.03 21.41
N ILE A 99 3.90 4.16 22.07
CA ILE A 99 4.91 5.16 21.78
C ILE A 99 5.71 5.50 23.03
N THR A 100 6.95 5.87 22.84
CA THR A 100 7.77 6.47 23.91
C THR A 100 7.72 7.99 23.75
N ILE A 101 7.30 8.66 24.81
CA ILE A 101 7.34 10.13 24.88
C ILE A 101 8.63 10.52 25.57
N LYS A 102 9.39 11.45 24.99
CA LYS A 102 10.56 12.06 25.59
C LYS A 102 10.19 13.46 26.00
N ASP A 103 10.43 13.78 27.29
CA ASP A 103 10.27 15.14 27.83
C ASP A 103 11.35 16.08 27.28
#